data_8ee5ef00c1585a6eb7417b5f34d06014
#
_entry.id   8ee5ef00c1585a6eb7417b5f34d06014
#
_cell.length_a   1.000
_cell.length_b   1.000
_cell.length_c   1.000
_cell.angle_alpha   90.00
_cell.angle_beta   90.00
_cell.angle_gamma   90.00
#
_symmetry.space_group_name_H-M   'P 1'
#
loop_
_entity.id
_entity.type
_entity.pdbx_description
1 polymer ?
#
loop_
_entity_poly.entity_id
_entity_poly.type
_entity_poly.pdbx_seq_one_letter_code
_entity_poly.pdbx_strand_id
1 'polypeptide(L)'
;MPWLADTDVAAAYGFARGMVDAPTETELRRRVLHTLAEIVPADFLSWDRVEPATGAVDHQAFPAEAEPHGAFGAVVETAADHPLLAAHAARRRHAVRLSELADAGPLARTELYRDLLHAAGVEYEIAIGMRTERGDAVVVALGRTEREFSERDRDVLDVACPVLEDALRTTQARDRLVPALAADPLPGTAVVLLNRDGEIELSTPDADRWLAEHFDVAEHPGWLPGPVAEWLALPPRPPLVSERDGRRLTVRLLPGDPHLLLLEEQVGRFRTDALDRLGLTPRETEVLRAAAVLEDEADIAWDLFLSLHAVRERLAHLEAKLGVRTASDAVARALRESA
;
A
#
# COMPACT_ATOMS: atom_id res chain seq x y z
N MET A 1 1.49 10.57 -32.92
CA MET A 1 0.16 10.01 -32.57
C MET A 1 -0.96 10.65 -33.40
N PRO A 2 -0.98 10.57 -34.72
CA PRO A 2 -2.03 11.24 -35.53
C PRO A 2 -3.23 10.32 -35.85
N TRP A 3 -3.33 9.14 -35.26
CA TRP A 3 -4.26 8.10 -35.73
C TRP A 3 -5.28 7.64 -34.70
N LEU A 4 -5.20 8.10 -33.45
CA LEU A 4 -6.21 7.80 -32.43
C LEU A 4 -7.40 8.76 -32.61
N ALA A 5 -8.60 8.19 -32.71
CA ALA A 5 -9.83 8.97 -32.67
C ALA A 5 -10.05 9.55 -31.25
N ASP A 6 -10.85 10.63 -31.16
CA ASP A 6 -11.18 11.22 -29.84
C ASP A 6 -11.78 10.19 -28.88
N THR A 7 -12.50 9.19 -29.40
CA THR A 7 -13.06 8.07 -28.65
C THR A 7 -11.96 7.17 -28.04
N ASP A 8 -10.86 6.95 -28.78
CA ASP A 8 -9.75 6.12 -28.32
C ASP A 8 -8.95 6.84 -27.25
N VAL A 9 -8.77 8.16 -27.41
CA VAL A 9 -8.15 9.00 -26.37
C VAL A 9 -8.99 9.01 -25.10
N ALA A 10 -10.31 9.14 -25.22
CA ALA A 10 -11.23 9.08 -24.08
C ALA A 10 -11.20 7.71 -23.39
N ALA A 11 -11.13 6.61 -24.15
CA ALA A 11 -11.03 5.25 -23.63
C ALA A 11 -9.70 5.03 -22.92
N ALA A 12 -8.58 5.46 -23.50
CA ALA A 12 -7.26 5.40 -22.86
C ALA A 12 -7.18 6.23 -21.57
N TYR A 13 -7.83 7.41 -21.56
CA TYR A 13 -7.93 8.23 -20.36
C TYR A 13 -8.81 7.58 -19.27
N GLY A 14 -9.95 6.99 -19.66
CA GLY A 14 -10.81 6.22 -18.77
C GLY A 14 -10.08 5.03 -18.17
N PHE A 15 -9.32 4.31 -18.97
CA PHE A 15 -8.43 3.24 -18.54
C PHE A 15 -7.42 3.74 -17.50
N ALA A 16 -6.67 4.81 -17.83
CA ALA A 16 -5.70 5.41 -16.94
C ALA A 16 -6.30 5.73 -15.57
N ARG A 17 -7.46 6.38 -15.59
CA ARG A 17 -8.18 6.78 -14.38
C ARG A 17 -8.63 5.60 -13.53
N GLY A 18 -9.01 4.50 -14.14
CA GLY A 18 -9.43 3.28 -13.45
C GLY A 18 -8.30 2.51 -12.79
N MET A 19 -7.04 2.76 -13.18
CA MET A 19 -5.87 2.05 -12.66
C MET A 19 -5.21 2.74 -11.45
N VAL A 20 -5.36 4.06 -11.33
CA VAL A 20 -4.61 4.89 -10.36
C VAL A 20 -4.86 4.51 -8.90
N ASP A 21 -6.04 3.99 -8.58
CA ASP A 21 -6.49 3.67 -7.21
C ASP A 21 -6.72 2.20 -6.95
N ALA A 22 -6.08 1.33 -7.71
CA ALA A 22 -6.11 -0.09 -7.38
C ALA A 22 -5.46 -0.33 -6.01
N PRO A 23 -6.20 -0.86 -5.02
CA PRO A 23 -5.70 -0.99 -3.65
C PRO A 23 -4.60 -2.04 -3.52
N THR A 24 -4.68 -3.09 -4.33
CA THR A 24 -3.73 -4.21 -4.36
C THR A 24 -3.34 -4.55 -5.79
N GLU A 25 -2.23 -5.25 -5.94
CA GLU A 25 -1.82 -5.74 -7.26
C GLU A 25 -2.84 -6.73 -7.86
N THR A 26 -3.49 -7.53 -7.05
CA THR A 26 -4.56 -8.44 -7.50
C THR A 26 -5.73 -7.66 -8.12
N GLU A 27 -6.14 -6.57 -7.47
CA GLU A 27 -7.22 -5.72 -7.98
C GLU A 27 -6.77 -4.93 -9.22
N LEU A 28 -5.53 -4.44 -9.26
CA LEU A 28 -4.94 -3.82 -10.46
C LEU A 28 -5.01 -4.79 -11.64
N ARG A 29 -4.52 -6.01 -11.47
CA ARG A 29 -4.52 -7.08 -12.48
C ARG A 29 -5.94 -7.33 -13.02
N ARG A 30 -6.91 -7.49 -12.12
CA ARG A 30 -8.31 -7.70 -12.49
C ARG A 30 -8.85 -6.54 -13.33
N ARG A 31 -8.64 -5.29 -12.90
CA ARG A 31 -9.10 -4.09 -13.62
C ARG A 31 -8.46 -3.97 -14.99
N VAL A 32 -7.16 -4.22 -15.08
CA VAL A 32 -6.43 -4.18 -16.35
C VAL A 32 -7.03 -5.13 -17.36
N LEU A 33 -7.19 -6.41 -17.00
CA LEU A 33 -7.70 -7.43 -17.90
C LEU A 33 -9.13 -7.10 -18.37
N HIS A 34 -10.02 -6.70 -17.45
CA HIS A 34 -11.39 -6.33 -17.81
C HIS A 34 -11.44 -5.10 -18.73
N THR A 35 -10.73 -4.03 -18.38
CA THR A 35 -10.83 -2.78 -19.12
C THR A 35 -10.14 -2.88 -20.49
N LEU A 36 -9.01 -3.60 -20.58
CA LEU A 36 -8.37 -3.83 -21.88
C LEU A 36 -9.25 -4.67 -22.80
N ALA A 37 -9.97 -5.65 -22.29
CA ALA A 37 -10.92 -6.44 -23.09
C ALA A 37 -12.01 -5.57 -23.75
N GLU A 38 -12.44 -4.48 -23.08
CA GLU A 38 -13.41 -3.54 -23.60
C GLU A 38 -12.84 -2.61 -24.69
N ILE A 39 -11.58 -2.18 -24.52
CA ILE A 39 -10.93 -1.16 -25.37
C ILE A 39 -10.27 -1.79 -26.59
N VAL A 40 -9.62 -2.93 -26.40
CA VAL A 40 -8.94 -3.72 -27.44
C VAL A 40 -9.56 -5.11 -27.44
N PRO A 41 -10.64 -5.32 -28.22
CA PRO A 41 -11.33 -6.61 -28.24
C PRO A 41 -10.36 -7.75 -28.59
N ALA A 42 -10.33 -8.75 -27.76
CA ALA A 42 -9.52 -9.95 -27.90
C ALA A 42 -10.30 -11.18 -27.41
N ASP A 43 -9.96 -12.35 -27.91
CA ASP A 43 -10.61 -13.61 -27.50
C ASP A 43 -10.02 -14.12 -26.17
N PHE A 44 -8.79 -13.71 -25.89
CA PHE A 44 -8.03 -14.11 -24.72
C PHE A 44 -7.11 -12.98 -24.26
N LEU A 45 -6.99 -12.79 -22.97
CA LEU A 45 -6.01 -11.89 -22.33
C LEU A 45 -5.29 -12.65 -21.24
N SER A 46 -4.01 -12.32 -21.01
CA SER A 46 -3.27 -12.81 -19.87
C SER A 46 -2.49 -11.71 -19.17
N TRP A 47 -2.24 -11.95 -17.90
CA TRP A 47 -1.26 -11.24 -17.09
C TRP A 47 -0.25 -12.25 -16.60
N ASP A 48 0.98 -12.08 -17.01
CA ASP A 48 2.07 -12.99 -16.73
C ASP A 48 3.18 -12.25 -15.97
N ARG A 49 3.47 -12.68 -14.74
CA ARG A 49 4.66 -12.22 -14.03
C ARG A 49 5.71 -13.32 -14.08
N VAL A 50 6.88 -12.97 -14.57
CA VAL A 50 8.03 -13.87 -14.65
C VAL A 50 9.13 -13.37 -13.73
N GLU A 51 9.55 -14.19 -12.80
CA GLU A 51 10.70 -13.95 -11.95
C GLU A 51 11.98 -14.41 -12.66
N PRO A 52 12.89 -13.50 -13.06
CA PRO A 52 14.05 -13.89 -13.88
C PRO A 52 15.04 -14.81 -13.17
N ALA A 53 15.10 -14.75 -11.83
CA ALA A 53 16.05 -15.52 -11.03
C ALA A 53 15.69 -17.02 -10.93
N THR A 54 14.40 -17.32 -10.88
CA THR A 54 13.87 -18.68 -10.66
C THR A 54 13.17 -19.25 -11.89
N GLY A 55 12.76 -18.36 -12.82
CA GLY A 55 11.87 -18.71 -13.93
C GLY A 55 10.42 -18.94 -13.50
N ALA A 56 10.08 -18.66 -12.23
CA ALA A 56 8.72 -18.82 -11.75
C ALA A 56 7.77 -17.86 -12.48
N VAL A 57 6.60 -18.36 -12.85
CA VAL A 57 5.55 -17.60 -13.54
C VAL A 57 4.30 -17.60 -12.68
N ASP A 58 3.77 -16.39 -12.43
CA ASP A 58 2.43 -16.16 -11.88
C ASP A 58 1.54 -15.71 -13.04
N HIS A 59 0.60 -16.55 -13.43
CA HIS A 59 -0.28 -16.39 -14.60
C HIS A 59 -1.72 -16.17 -14.19
N GLN A 60 -2.41 -15.29 -14.90
CA GLN A 60 -3.85 -15.13 -14.81
C GLN A 60 -4.44 -14.86 -16.19
N ALA A 61 -5.41 -15.69 -16.60
CA ALA A 61 -6.15 -15.54 -17.85
C ALA A 61 -7.48 -14.81 -17.69
N PHE A 62 -7.96 -14.21 -18.79
CA PHE A 62 -9.29 -13.62 -18.90
C PHE A 62 -9.85 -13.79 -20.33
N PRO A 63 -11.09 -14.25 -20.50
CA PRO A 63 -11.89 -14.83 -19.42
C PRO A 63 -11.26 -16.13 -18.88
N ALA A 64 -11.52 -16.46 -17.62
CA ALA A 64 -10.88 -17.61 -16.98
C ALA A 64 -11.19 -18.94 -17.68
N GLU A 65 -12.37 -19.04 -18.33
CA GLU A 65 -12.81 -20.21 -19.08
C GLU A 65 -12.07 -20.38 -20.41
N ALA A 66 -11.41 -19.33 -20.90
CA ALA A 66 -10.61 -19.39 -22.14
C ALA A 66 -9.27 -20.11 -21.93
N GLU A 67 -8.88 -20.34 -20.67
CA GLU A 67 -7.67 -21.10 -20.36
C GLU A 67 -7.90 -22.59 -20.64
N PRO A 68 -7.16 -23.20 -21.59
CA PRO A 68 -7.26 -24.64 -21.82
C PRO A 68 -6.84 -25.40 -20.56
N HIS A 69 -7.61 -26.43 -20.17
CA HIS A 69 -7.30 -27.26 -19.02
C HIS A 69 -5.87 -27.84 -19.10
N GLY A 70 -5.03 -27.48 -18.14
CA GLY A 70 -3.61 -27.91 -18.08
C GLY A 70 -2.61 -27.01 -18.84
N ALA A 71 -3.07 -25.97 -19.53
CA ALA A 71 -2.19 -25.06 -20.27
C ALA A 71 -1.24 -24.25 -19.35
N PHE A 72 -1.67 -23.97 -18.12
CA PHE A 72 -0.85 -23.28 -17.13
C PHE A 72 0.51 -23.97 -16.87
N GLY A 73 0.51 -25.31 -16.76
CA GLY A 73 1.77 -26.06 -16.60
C GLY A 73 2.74 -25.86 -17.76
N ALA A 74 2.23 -25.83 -19.00
CA ALA A 74 3.04 -25.60 -20.19
C ALA A 74 3.57 -24.15 -20.26
N VAL A 75 2.78 -23.15 -19.83
CA VAL A 75 3.24 -21.75 -19.75
C VAL A 75 4.42 -21.63 -18.78
N VAL A 76 4.35 -22.24 -17.62
CA VAL A 76 5.43 -22.20 -16.61
C VAL A 76 6.70 -22.84 -17.16
N GLU A 77 6.60 -23.96 -17.86
CA GLU A 77 7.76 -24.69 -18.39
C GLU A 77 8.42 -24.00 -19.60
N THR A 78 7.63 -23.25 -20.39
CA THR A 78 8.08 -22.69 -21.67
C THR A 78 8.12 -21.14 -21.68
N ALA A 79 7.75 -20.48 -20.60
CA ALA A 79 7.70 -19.01 -20.53
C ALA A 79 9.04 -18.34 -20.88
N ALA A 80 10.16 -18.96 -20.52
CA ALA A 80 11.50 -18.44 -20.83
C ALA A 80 11.77 -18.41 -22.35
N ASP A 81 11.15 -19.30 -23.12
CA ASP A 81 11.31 -19.44 -24.57
C ASP A 81 10.29 -18.63 -25.36
N HIS A 82 9.33 -17.96 -24.68
CA HIS A 82 8.31 -17.17 -25.35
C HIS A 82 8.92 -15.89 -25.95
N PRO A 83 8.81 -15.68 -27.28
CA PRO A 83 9.46 -14.55 -27.97
C PRO A 83 9.02 -13.18 -27.46
N LEU A 84 7.73 -13.03 -27.09
CA LEU A 84 7.23 -11.78 -26.52
C LEU A 84 7.82 -11.51 -25.13
N LEU A 85 7.96 -12.53 -24.28
CA LEU A 85 8.64 -12.39 -22.99
C LEU A 85 10.09 -11.98 -23.16
N ALA A 86 10.80 -12.60 -24.10
CA ALA A 86 12.18 -12.25 -24.43
C ALA A 86 12.29 -10.80 -24.99
N ALA A 87 11.36 -10.39 -25.86
CA ALA A 87 11.32 -9.04 -26.42
C ALA A 87 11.08 -7.99 -25.31
N HIS A 88 10.18 -8.25 -24.38
CA HIS A 88 9.91 -7.34 -23.27
C HIS A 88 11.01 -7.37 -22.19
N ALA A 89 11.64 -8.51 -21.98
CA ALA A 89 12.84 -8.59 -21.17
C ALA A 89 13.99 -7.70 -21.71
N ALA A 90 14.06 -7.52 -23.04
CA ALA A 90 14.99 -6.61 -23.71
C ALA A 90 14.61 -5.12 -23.65
N ARG A 91 13.67 -4.73 -22.77
CA ARG A 91 13.21 -3.34 -22.53
C ARG A 91 12.51 -2.65 -23.70
N ARG A 92 11.72 -3.37 -24.48
CA ARG A 92 10.81 -2.72 -25.43
C ARG A 92 9.62 -2.14 -24.66
N ARG A 93 9.48 -0.81 -24.69
CA ARG A 93 8.38 -0.07 -24.03
C ARG A 93 7.17 0.16 -24.94
N HIS A 94 7.07 -0.63 -26.01
CA HIS A 94 6.01 -0.53 -26.99
C HIS A 94 5.30 -1.86 -27.11
N ALA A 95 4.04 -1.82 -27.49
CA ALA A 95 3.29 -3.00 -27.81
C ALA A 95 3.95 -3.73 -29.00
N VAL A 96 4.16 -5.02 -28.84
CA VAL A 96 4.84 -5.87 -29.84
C VAL A 96 3.88 -6.94 -30.30
N ARG A 97 3.67 -7.04 -31.60
CA ARG A 97 2.94 -8.17 -32.18
C ARG A 97 3.86 -9.37 -32.33
N LEU A 98 3.32 -10.54 -32.13
CA LEU A 98 4.06 -11.78 -32.32
C LEU A 98 4.58 -11.89 -33.76
N SER A 99 3.78 -11.45 -34.74
CA SER A 99 4.14 -11.44 -36.18
C SER A 99 5.33 -10.53 -36.52
N GLU A 100 5.70 -9.59 -35.68
CA GLU A 100 6.85 -8.68 -35.87
C GLU A 100 8.16 -9.23 -35.31
N LEU A 101 8.07 -10.24 -34.45
CA LEU A 101 9.25 -10.93 -33.97
C LEU A 101 9.68 -11.88 -35.06
N ALA A 102 10.78 -11.54 -35.71
CA ALA A 102 11.31 -12.19 -36.88
C ALA A 102 11.19 -13.74 -36.81
N ASP A 103 10.68 -14.32 -37.86
CA ASP A 103 10.51 -15.76 -38.05
C ASP A 103 9.47 -16.44 -37.13
N ALA A 104 8.18 -16.04 -37.28
CA ALA A 104 7.07 -16.85 -36.77
C ALA A 104 7.13 -18.34 -37.19
N GLY A 105 7.96 -18.68 -38.22
CA GLY A 105 8.25 -20.04 -38.62
C GLY A 105 8.89 -20.93 -37.55
N PRO A 106 9.84 -20.46 -36.73
CA PRO A 106 10.32 -21.21 -35.56
C PRO A 106 9.30 -21.34 -34.44
N LEU A 107 8.49 -20.31 -34.18
CA LEU A 107 7.50 -20.32 -33.10
C LEU A 107 6.44 -21.40 -33.30
N ALA A 108 5.90 -21.52 -34.51
CA ALA A 108 4.96 -22.60 -34.86
C ALA A 108 5.52 -24.02 -34.66
N ARG A 109 6.81 -24.14 -34.46
CA ARG A 109 7.52 -25.40 -34.19
C ARG A 109 7.84 -25.59 -32.71
N THR A 110 7.66 -24.57 -31.86
CA THR A 110 7.88 -24.69 -30.41
C THR A 110 6.78 -25.51 -29.76
N GLU A 111 7.10 -26.16 -28.65
CA GLU A 111 6.11 -26.85 -27.82
C GLU A 111 5.06 -25.86 -27.29
N LEU A 112 5.48 -24.66 -26.92
CA LEU A 112 4.60 -23.57 -26.49
C LEU A 112 3.49 -23.27 -27.49
N TYR A 113 3.83 -23.11 -28.78
CA TYR A 113 2.83 -22.80 -29.80
C TYR A 113 1.86 -23.97 -30.00
N ARG A 114 2.41 -25.20 -30.10
CA ARG A 114 1.56 -26.39 -30.34
C ARG A 114 0.65 -26.71 -29.15
N ASP A 115 1.20 -26.66 -27.96
CA ASP A 115 0.52 -27.21 -26.80
C ASP A 115 -0.34 -26.16 -26.09
N LEU A 116 -0.01 -24.88 -26.24
CA LEU A 116 -0.71 -23.77 -25.58
C LEU A 116 -1.49 -22.89 -26.56
N LEU A 117 -0.81 -22.11 -27.41
CA LEU A 117 -1.45 -21.10 -28.23
C LEU A 117 -2.39 -21.71 -29.28
N HIS A 118 -1.94 -22.76 -29.96
CA HIS A 118 -2.75 -23.46 -30.96
C HIS A 118 -3.92 -24.20 -30.32
N ALA A 119 -3.72 -24.81 -29.15
CA ALA A 119 -4.81 -25.46 -28.39
C ALA A 119 -5.83 -24.44 -27.86
N ALA A 120 -5.40 -23.22 -27.55
CA ALA A 120 -6.25 -22.08 -27.17
C ALA A 120 -6.88 -21.38 -28.38
N GLY A 121 -6.56 -21.81 -29.62
CA GLY A 121 -7.00 -21.14 -30.85
C GLY A 121 -6.39 -19.78 -31.09
N VAL A 122 -5.27 -19.43 -30.46
CA VAL A 122 -4.60 -18.12 -30.58
C VAL A 122 -3.69 -18.14 -31.80
N GLU A 123 -4.09 -17.41 -32.85
CA GLU A 123 -3.33 -17.25 -34.09
C GLU A 123 -2.51 -15.95 -34.11
N TYR A 124 -3.02 -14.92 -33.46
CA TYR A 124 -2.44 -13.58 -33.40
C TYR A 124 -2.30 -13.13 -31.95
N GLU A 125 -1.16 -12.56 -31.61
CA GLU A 125 -0.89 -12.09 -30.27
C GLU A 125 -0.19 -10.73 -30.30
N ILE A 126 -0.58 -9.84 -29.39
CA ILE A 126 0.10 -8.57 -29.11
C ILE A 126 0.31 -8.46 -27.60
N ALA A 127 1.46 -7.96 -27.19
CA ALA A 127 1.75 -7.81 -25.76
C ALA A 127 2.43 -6.49 -25.44
N ILE A 128 2.22 -6.03 -24.21
CA ILE A 128 2.99 -4.96 -23.55
C ILE A 128 3.73 -5.54 -22.36
N GLY A 129 4.94 -5.05 -22.11
CA GLY A 129 5.77 -5.51 -21.00
C GLY A 129 6.23 -4.40 -20.11
N MET A 130 6.25 -4.68 -18.82
CA MET A 130 6.67 -3.78 -17.74
C MET A 130 7.72 -4.48 -16.88
N ARG A 131 8.51 -3.71 -16.15
CA ARG A 131 9.41 -4.26 -15.14
C ARG A 131 9.05 -3.76 -13.76
N THR A 132 9.06 -4.66 -12.82
CA THR A 132 8.93 -4.31 -11.41
C THR A 132 10.26 -3.76 -10.86
N GLU A 133 10.22 -3.08 -9.74
CA GLU A 133 11.44 -2.65 -9.04
C GLU A 133 12.30 -3.82 -8.56
N ARG A 134 11.72 -5.00 -8.37
CA ARG A 134 12.43 -6.24 -8.02
C ARG A 134 13.12 -6.89 -9.22
N GLY A 135 12.83 -6.38 -10.43
CA GLY A 135 13.40 -6.89 -11.66
C GLY A 135 12.53 -7.93 -12.38
N ASP A 136 11.39 -8.33 -11.79
CA ASP A 136 10.44 -9.23 -12.47
C ASP A 136 9.93 -8.58 -13.75
N ALA A 137 9.64 -9.38 -14.75
CA ALA A 137 8.94 -8.96 -15.95
C ALA A 137 7.44 -9.22 -15.75
N VAL A 138 6.62 -8.21 -16.02
CA VAL A 138 5.17 -8.34 -16.12
C VAL A 138 4.79 -8.11 -17.56
N VAL A 139 4.08 -9.06 -18.15
CA VAL A 139 3.61 -9.00 -19.53
C VAL A 139 2.08 -9.10 -19.52
N VAL A 140 1.43 -8.22 -20.26
CA VAL A 140 0.01 -8.32 -20.55
C VAL A 140 -0.13 -8.64 -22.01
N ALA A 141 -0.63 -9.85 -22.31
CA ALA A 141 -0.81 -10.33 -23.66
C ALA A 141 -2.29 -10.40 -24.03
N LEU A 142 -2.58 -10.14 -25.30
CA LEU A 142 -3.91 -10.22 -25.88
C LEU A 142 -3.84 -11.14 -27.10
N GLY A 143 -4.74 -12.13 -27.19
CA GLY A 143 -4.79 -13.13 -28.26
C GLY A 143 -6.09 -13.06 -29.07
N ARG A 144 -5.98 -13.33 -30.36
CA ARG A 144 -7.11 -13.47 -31.30
C ARG A 144 -6.98 -14.70 -32.15
N THR A 145 -8.12 -15.24 -32.57
CA THR A 145 -8.21 -16.41 -33.45
C THR A 145 -8.29 -16.03 -34.92
N GLU A 146 -8.95 -14.92 -35.30
CA GLU A 146 -9.34 -14.70 -36.69
C GLU A 146 -8.56 -13.60 -37.41
N ARG A 147 -8.06 -12.58 -36.69
CA ARG A 147 -7.44 -11.41 -37.31
C ARG A 147 -6.31 -10.81 -36.50
N GLU A 148 -5.32 -10.27 -37.22
CA GLU A 148 -4.19 -9.55 -36.63
C GLU A 148 -4.65 -8.24 -35.94
N PHE A 149 -3.90 -7.86 -34.92
CA PHE A 149 -4.07 -6.58 -34.24
C PHE A 149 -3.69 -5.41 -35.16
N SER A 150 -4.53 -4.39 -35.19
CA SER A 150 -4.35 -3.21 -36.03
C SER A 150 -3.32 -2.23 -35.40
N GLU A 151 -2.90 -1.22 -36.20
CA GLU A 151 -2.10 -0.10 -35.65
C GLU A 151 -2.84 0.67 -34.56
N ARG A 152 -4.17 0.80 -34.67
CA ARG A 152 -5.00 1.40 -33.61
C ARG A 152 -4.87 0.60 -32.31
N ASP A 153 -4.96 -0.71 -32.37
CA ASP A 153 -4.84 -1.56 -31.18
C ASP A 153 -3.45 -1.40 -30.53
N ARG A 154 -2.41 -1.32 -31.34
CA ARG A 154 -1.05 -1.02 -30.88
C ARG A 154 -0.96 0.35 -30.22
N ASP A 155 -1.44 1.42 -30.88
CA ASP A 155 -1.35 2.78 -30.37
C ASP A 155 -2.09 2.92 -29.03
N VAL A 156 -3.24 2.25 -28.86
CA VAL A 156 -3.97 2.21 -27.59
C VAL A 156 -3.14 1.55 -26.48
N LEU A 157 -2.51 0.40 -26.78
CA LEU A 157 -1.66 -0.31 -25.81
C LEU A 157 -0.39 0.50 -25.48
N ASP A 158 0.19 1.20 -26.44
CA ASP A 158 1.35 2.06 -26.23
C ASP A 158 1.02 3.25 -25.32
N VAL A 159 -0.19 3.77 -25.38
CA VAL A 159 -0.68 4.80 -24.45
C VAL A 159 -0.97 4.22 -23.06
N ALA A 160 -1.49 2.99 -23.00
CA ALA A 160 -1.82 2.33 -21.76
C ALA A 160 -0.55 1.89 -20.96
N CYS A 161 0.50 1.48 -21.65
CA CYS A 161 1.69 0.88 -21.05
C CYS A 161 2.35 1.75 -19.95
N PRO A 162 2.66 3.05 -20.16
CA PRO A 162 3.26 3.89 -19.12
C PRO A 162 2.34 4.08 -17.91
N VAL A 163 1.03 4.12 -18.12
CA VAL A 163 0.04 4.23 -17.03
C VAL A 163 0.03 2.97 -16.18
N LEU A 164 0.06 1.80 -16.84
CA LEU A 164 0.16 0.51 -16.16
C LEU A 164 1.46 0.36 -15.39
N GLU A 165 2.58 0.79 -15.97
CA GLU A 165 3.88 0.76 -15.32
C GLU A 165 3.88 1.60 -14.04
N ASP A 166 3.24 2.77 -14.09
CA ASP A 166 3.12 3.67 -12.94
C ASP A 166 2.17 3.12 -11.87
N ALA A 167 1.01 2.62 -12.26
CA ALA A 167 0.05 1.99 -11.36
C ALA A 167 0.64 0.74 -10.67
N LEU A 168 1.36 -0.10 -11.41
CA LEU A 168 2.03 -1.29 -10.87
C LEU A 168 3.10 -0.90 -9.85
N ARG A 169 3.91 0.11 -10.15
CA ARG A 169 4.95 0.63 -9.25
C ARG A 169 4.33 1.17 -7.96
N THR A 170 3.27 1.96 -8.09
CA THR A 170 2.57 2.56 -6.94
C THR A 170 1.96 1.47 -6.05
N THR A 171 1.27 0.50 -6.63
CA THR A 171 0.65 -0.61 -5.90
C THR A 171 1.71 -1.45 -5.19
N GLN A 172 2.82 -1.77 -5.85
CA GLN A 172 3.92 -2.53 -5.25
C GLN A 172 4.67 -1.76 -4.16
N ALA A 173 4.81 -0.44 -4.30
CA ALA A 173 5.36 0.39 -3.23
C ALA A 173 4.45 0.37 -2.00
N ARG A 174 3.14 0.46 -2.19
CA ARG A 174 2.14 0.35 -1.13
C ARG A 174 2.23 -1.02 -0.44
N ASP A 175 2.19 -2.11 -1.19
CA ASP A 175 2.25 -3.48 -0.66
C ASP A 175 3.52 -3.77 0.16
N ARG A 176 4.58 -2.99 -0.04
CA ARG A 176 5.83 -3.08 0.74
C ARG A 176 5.85 -2.16 1.95
N LEU A 177 5.41 -0.92 1.77
CA LEU A 177 5.47 0.10 2.82
C LEU A 177 4.50 -0.21 3.95
N VAL A 178 3.32 -0.70 3.62
CA VAL A 178 2.26 -1.01 4.55
C VAL A 178 2.68 -2.03 5.62
N PRO A 179 3.15 -3.24 5.27
CA PRO A 179 3.62 -4.20 6.26
C PRO A 179 4.88 -3.73 7.01
N ALA A 180 5.77 -2.98 6.34
CA ALA A 180 6.98 -2.46 6.96
C ALA A 180 6.67 -1.45 8.06
N LEU A 181 5.74 -0.51 7.82
CA LEU A 181 5.28 0.45 8.81
C LEU A 181 4.51 -0.22 9.97
N ALA A 182 3.80 -1.32 9.68
CA ALA A 182 3.10 -2.08 10.71
C ALA A 182 4.05 -2.92 11.57
N ALA A 183 5.17 -3.40 10.99
CA ALA A 183 6.13 -4.26 11.67
C ALA A 183 7.16 -3.48 12.51
N ASP A 184 7.53 -2.27 12.09
CA ASP A 184 8.52 -1.42 12.79
C ASP A 184 8.01 0.04 12.78
N PRO A 185 7.03 0.36 13.64
CA PRO A 185 6.50 1.72 13.73
C PRO A 185 7.58 2.66 14.27
N LEU A 186 7.74 3.80 13.61
CA LEU A 186 8.62 4.86 14.11
C LEU A 186 8.11 5.31 15.49
N PRO A 187 8.97 5.36 16.52
CA PRO A 187 8.57 5.74 17.88
C PRO A 187 7.82 7.08 17.91
N GLY A 188 6.65 7.11 18.51
CA GLY A 188 5.82 8.32 18.62
C GLY A 188 5.17 8.76 17.31
N THR A 189 5.18 7.90 16.29
CA THR A 189 4.58 8.16 14.97
C THR A 189 3.70 6.99 14.56
N ALA A 190 2.51 7.30 14.04
CA ALA A 190 1.59 6.31 13.51
C ALA A 190 0.99 6.79 12.18
N VAL A 191 0.47 5.86 11.40
CA VAL A 191 0.04 6.12 10.03
C VAL A 191 -1.34 5.54 9.77
N VAL A 192 -2.19 6.30 9.07
CA VAL A 192 -3.45 5.83 8.49
C VAL A 192 -3.45 6.11 7.00
N LEU A 193 -3.72 5.10 6.21
CA LEU A 193 -3.91 5.20 4.78
C LEU A 193 -5.39 5.17 4.47
N LEU A 194 -5.88 6.12 3.68
CA LEU A 194 -7.28 6.23 3.31
C LEU A 194 -7.44 5.98 1.81
N ASN A 195 -8.46 5.23 1.45
CA ASN A 195 -8.90 5.15 0.05
C ASN A 195 -9.57 6.46 -0.41
N ARG A 196 -9.99 6.54 -1.66
CA ARG A 196 -10.66 7.74 -2.24
C ARG A 196 -12.01 8.06 -1.60
N ASP A 197 -12.66 7.06 -1.06
CA ASP A 197 -13.97 7.22 -0.41
C ASP A 197 -13.80 7.68 1.06
N GLY A 198 -12.56 7.79 1.55
CA GLY A 198 -12.22 8.21 2.91
C GLY A 198 -12.29 7.10 3.94
N GLU A 199 -12.42 5.84 3.51
CA GLU A 199 -12.34 4.68 4.39
C GLU A 199 -10.89 4.34 4.71
N ILE A 200 -10.65 3.80 5.90
CA ILE A 200 -9.34 3.33 6.33
C ILE A 200 -8.99 2.06 5.55
N GLU A 201 -8.03 2.17 4.67
CA GLU A 201 -7.46 1.05 3.94
C GLU A 201 -6.43 0.30 4.78
N LEU A 202 -5.67 1.06 5.58
CA LEU A 202 -4.71 0.56 6.54
C LEU A 202 -4.54 1.53 7.69
N SER A 203 -4.33 0.99 8.88
CA SER A 203 -3.85 1.73 10.05
C SER A 203 -2.75 0.95 10.77
N THR A 204 -1.81 1.67 11.39
CA THR A 204 -0.89 1.06 12.33
C THR A 204 -1.60 0.84 13.68
N PRO A 205 -1.20 -0.17 14.49
CA PRO A 205 -1.83 -0.44 15.80
C PRO A 205 -1.86 0.79 16.72
N ASP A 206 -0.80 1.60 16.68
CA ASP A 206 -0.73 2.85 17.44
C ASP A 206 -1.73 3.90 16.92
N ALA A 207 -1.96 3.98 15.60
CA ALA A 207 -2.94 4.89 15.04
C ALA A 207 -4.35 4.57 15.53
N ASP A 208 -4.74 3.29 15.51
CA ASP A 208 -6.05 2.85 15.98
C ASP A 208 -6.23 3.17 17.46
N ARG A 209 -5.21 2.89 18.26
CA ARG A 209 -5.22 3.20 19.68
C ARG A 209 -5.32 4.69 19.94
N TRP A 210 -4.48 5.54 19.32
CA TRP A 210 -4.49 6.99 19.55
C TRP A 210 -5.75 7.65 19.04
N LEU A 211 -6.28 7.20 17.89
CA LEU A 211 -7.56 7.70 17.39
C LEU A 211 -8.71 7.39 18.37
N ALA A 212 -8.73 6.18 18.94
CA ALA A 212 -9.74 5.80 19.92
C ALA A 212 -9.56 6.54 21.27
N GLU A 213 -8.32 6.80 21.70
CA GLU A 213 -8.03 7.52 22.94
C GLU A 213 -8.32 9.03 22.84
N HIS A 214 -8.04 9.67 21.71
CA HIS A 214 -8.18 11.11 21.52
C HIS A 214 -9.51 11.54 20.92
N PHE A 215 -10.13 10.68 20.12
CA PHE A 215 -11.42 10.91 19.49
C PHE A 215 -12.32 9.72 19.82
N ASP A 216 -13.59 9.94 19.97
CA ASP A 216 -14.51 8.85 20.25
C ASP A 216 -14.46 7.79 19.12
N VAL A 217 -14.79 6.54 19.45
CA VAL A 217 -14.76 5.42 18.49
C VAL A 217 -15.62 5.77 17.27
N ALA A 218 -15.12 5.46 16.07
CA ALA A 218 -15.85 5.70 14.83
C ALA A 218 -17.22 4.98 14.85
N GLU A 219 -18.23 5.62 14.30
CA GLU A 219 -19.59 5.04 14.22
C GLU A 219 -19.63 3.75 13.40
N HIS A 220 -18.69 3.60 12.47
CA HIS A 220 -18.57 2.42 11.60
C HIS A 220 -17.13 1.89 11.60
N PRO A 221 -16.93 0.56 11.68
CA PRO A 221 -15.62 -0.05 11.52
C PRO A 221 -15.01 0.32 10.15
N GLY A 222 -13.72 0.66 10.14
CA GLY A 222 -13.03 1.04 8.90
C GLY A 222 -13.19 2.50 8.50
N TRP A 223 -13.84 3.32 9.31
CA TRP A 223 -13.97 4.77 9.08
C TRP A 223 -13.21 5.57 10.14
N LEU A 224 -12.86 6.80 9.76
CA LEU A 224 -12.26 7.74 10.69
C LEU A 224 -13.29 8.20 11.76
N PRO A 225 -12.83 8.51 12.99
CA PRO A 225 -13.66 9.21 13.97
C PRO A 225 -14.26 10.50 13.40
N GLY A 226 -15.51 10.83 13.74
CA GLY A 226 -16.24 11.98 13.20
C GLY A 226 -15.44 13.28 13.15
N PRO A 227 -14.78 13.73 14.24
CA PRO A 227 -13.99 14.96 14.25
C PRO A 227 -12.81 14.94 13.23
N VAL A 228 -12.20 13.79 13.01
CA VAL A 228 -11.11 13.62 12.03
C VAL A 228 -11.66 13.65 10.60
N ALA A 229 -12.79 13.00 10.36
CA ALA A 229 -13.47 13.00 9.06
C ALA A 229 -13.97 14.41 8.69
N GLU A 230 -14.56 15.15 9.64
CA GLU A 230 -14.98 16.54 9.47
C GLU A 230 -13.80 17.47 9.15
N TRP A 231 -12.70 17.32 9.90
CA TRP A 231 -11.46 18.06 9.61
C TRP A 231 -10.93 17.72 8.23
N LEU A 232 -11.00 16.46 7.82
CA LEU A 232 -10.55 16.03 6.49
C LEU A 232 -11.40 16.63 5.36
N ALA A 233 -12.63 17.00 5.57
CA ALA A 233 -13.51 17.60 4.57
C ALA A 233 -13.25 19.10 4.29
N LEU A 234 -12.51 19.82 5.16
CA LEU A 234 -12.34 21.28 5.11
C LEU A 234 -10.97 21.68 4.49
N PRO A 235 -10.86 22.39 3.36
CA PRO A 235 -9.65 23.05 2.88
C PRO A 235 -9.59 24.54 3.30
N PRO A 236 -8.40 25.17 3.48
CA PRO A 236 -7.09 24.57 3.75
C PRO A 236 -7.02 23.97 5.16
N ARG A 237 -6.16 22.94 5.34
CA ARG A 237 -6.15 22.12 6.56
C ARG A 237 -4.88 22.36 7.38
N PRO A 238 -4.94 23.15 8.46
CA PRO A 238 -3.91 23.10 9.49
C PRO A 238 -3.92 21.69 10.14
N PRO A 239 -2.82 21.26 10.75
CA PRO A 239 -2.81 20.02 11.51
C PRO A 239 -3.94 20.00 12.54
N LEU A 240 -4.68 18.86 12.62
CA LEU A 240 -5.64 18.65 13.70
C LEU A 240 -4.88 18.31 14.96
N VAL A 241 -5.19 19.02 16.05
CA VAL A 241 -4.55 18.79 17.35
C VAL A 241 -5.63 18.43 18.35
N SER A 242 -5.42 17.32 19.05
CA SER A 242 -6.22 16.89 20.19
C SER A 242 -5.34 16.81 21.42
N GLU A 243 -5.82 17.36 22.54
CA GLU A 243 -5.16 17.24 23.85
C GLU A 243 -6.11 16.53 24.81
N ARG A 244 -5.70 15.36 25.28
CA ARG A 244 -6.48 14.53 26.19
C ARG A 244 -5.54 13.84 27.20
N ASP A 245 -5.86 13.89 28.44
CA ASP A 245 -5.12 13.25 29.54
C ASP A 245 -3.60 13.55 29.56
N GLY A 246 -3.24 14.78 29.16
CA GLY A 246 -1.85 15.22 29.09
C GLY A 246 -1.05 14.67 27.90
N ARG A 247 -1.70 14.01 26.99
CA ARG A 247 -1.17 13.60 25.69
C ARG A 247 -1.66 14.55 24.61
N ARG A 248 -0.79 14.89 23.70
CA ARG A 248 -1.10 15.72 22.54
C ARG A 248 -0.94 14.92 21.28
N LEU A 249 -2.03 14.66 20.60
CA LEU A 249 -2.03 14.03 19.28
C LEU A 249 -2.10 15.12 18.21
N THR A 250 -1.18 15.06 17.27
CA THR A 250 -1.18 15.90 16.08
C THR A 250 -1.42 15.03 14.85
N VAL A 251 -2.48 15.30 14.11
CA VAL A 251 -2.82 14.61 12.85
C VAL A 251 -2.52 15.54 11.70
N ARG A 252 -1.71 15.08 10.74
CA ARG A 252 -1.34 15.79 9.52
C ARG A 252 -1.78 15.01 8.30
N LEU A 253 -2.34 15.70 7.33
CA LEU A 253 -2.57 15.13 6.00
C LEU A 253 -1.29 15.30 5.17
N LEU A 254 -0.74 14.22 4.69
CA LEU A 254 0.25 14.22 3.63
C LEU A 254 -0.50 14.09 2.30
N PRO A 255 -0.42 15.11 1.42
CA PRO A 255 -1.14 15.09 0.17
C PRO A 255 -0.61 13.98 -0.73
N GLY A 256 -1.51 13.21 -1.31
CA GLY A 256 -1.21 12.08 -2.17
C GLY A 256 -2.51 11.39 -2.57
N ASP A 257 -2.42 10.44 -3.47
CA ASP A 257 -3.49 9.54 -3.82
C ASP A 257 -2.93 8.11 -3.69
N PRO A 258 -3.28 7.37 -2.66
CA PRO A 258 -4.23 7.63 -1.57
C PRO A 258 -3.79 8.69 -0.54
N HIS A 259 -4.74 9.19 0.24
CA HIS A 259 -4.44 10.11 1.32
C HIS A 259 -3.75 9.40 2.49
N LEU A 260 -2.66 9.98 2.97
CA LEU A 260 -1.94 9.49 4.13
C LEU A 260 -2.11 10.46 5.29
N LEU A 261 -2.59 9.96 6.43
CA LEU A 261 -2.57 10.68 7.69
C LEU A 261 -1.35 10.26 8.50
N LEU A 262 -0.54 11.24 8.87
CA LEU A 262 0.56 11.06 9.81
C LEU A 262 0.07 11.51 11.19
N LEU A 263 0.16 10.62 12.15
CA LEU A 263 -0.19 10.87 13.53
C LEU A 263 1.10 10.96 14.36
N GLU A 264 1.22 11.99 15.16
CA GLU A 264 2.35 12.18 16.07
C GLU A 264 1.79 12.38 17.49
N GLU A 265 2.07 11.45 18.39
CA GLU A 265 1.72 11.58 19.78
C GLU A 265 2.90 12.11 20.59
N GLN A 266 2.65 13.17 21.33
CA GLN A 266 3.59 13.73 22.27
C GLN A 266 2.99 13.59 23.68
N VAL A 267 3.69 12.86 24.52
CA VAL A 267 3.39 12.89 25.97
C VAL A 267 3.88 14.22 26.51
N GLY A 268 3.00 14.96 27.17
CA GLY A 268 3.29 16.32 27.65
C GLY A 268 4.55 16.35 28.50
N ARG A 269 5.44 17.30 28.19
CA ARG A 269 6.62 17.55 29.03
C ARG A 269 6.16 18.19 30.32
N PHE A 270 6.45 17.56 31.44
CA PHE A 270 6.21 18.19 32.74
C PHE A 270 7.00 19.49 32.86
N ARG A 271 6.31 20.56 33.20
CA ARG A 271 6.97 21.81 33.54
C ARG A 271 7.57 21.69 34.94
N THR A 272 8.82 22.08 35.06
CA THR A 272 9.57 21.98 36.32
C THR A 272 8.87 22.76 37.44
N ASP A 273 8.35 23.95 37.14
CA ASP A 273 7.61 24.78 38.10
C ASP A 273 6.26 24.18 38.56
N ALA A 274 5.62 23.39 37.71
CA ALA A 274 4.42 22.64 38.04
C ALA A 274 4.73 21.47 38.97
N LEU A 275 5.80 20.73 38.68
CA LEU A 275 6.27 19.64 39.55
C LEU A 275 6.72 20.11 40.92
N ASP A 276 7.36 21.28 40.98
CA ASP A 276 7.72 21.94 42.24
C ASP A 276 6.50 22.30 43.07
N ARG A 277 5.42 22.84 42.42
CA ARG A 277 4.14 23.11 43.10
C ARG A 277 3.47 21.85 43.65
N LEU A 278 3.62 20.73 42.99
CA LEU A 278 3.15 19.43 43.48
C LEU A 278 4.02 18.88 44.63
N GLY A 279 5.11 19.59 44.97
CA GLY A 279 6.04 19.23 46.02
C GLY A 279 6.84 17.97 45.76
N LEU A 280 7.02 17.57 44.50
CA LEU A 280 7.75 16.36 44.14
C LEU A 280 9.25 16.56 44.35
N THR A 281 9.90 15.54 44.89
CA THR A 281 11.36 15.49 44.98
C THR A 281 11.97 15.21 43.61
N PRO A 282 13.25 15.55 43.38
CA PRO A 282 13.92 15.23 42.12
C PRO A 282 13.83 13.74 41.72
N ARG A 283 13.92 12.85 42.69
CA ARG A 283 13.82 11.40 42.49
C ARG A 283 12.39 10.94 42.16
N GLU A 284 11.39 11.53 42.76
CA GLU A 284 9.97 11.29 42.41
C GLU A 284 9.67 11.82 41.01
N THR A 285 10.24 12.96 40.66
CA THR A 285 10.11 13.55 39.31
C THR A 285 10.75 12.65 38.24
N GLU A 286 11.91 12.05 38.50
CA GLU A 286 12.55 11.10 37.58
C GLU A 286 11.65 9.89 37.33
N VAL A 287 11.10 9.28 38.39
CA VAL A 287 10.22 8.12 38.26
C VAL A 287 8.89 8.50 37.58
N LEU A 288 8.33 9.66 37.87
CA LEU A 288 7.11 10.15 37.23
C LEU A 288 7.32 10.38 35.72
N ARG A 289 8.48 10.93 35.33
CA ARG A 289 8.84 11.13 33.92
C ARG A 289 9.03 9.80 33.18
N ALA A 290 9.68 8.83 33.81
CA ALA A 290 9.82 7.50 33.25
C ALA A 290 8.47 6.79 33.10
N ALA A 291 7.61 6.86 34.13
CA ALA A 291 6.25 6.30 34.11
C ALA A 291 5.32 6.99 33.08
N ALA A 292 5.65 8.17 32.58
CA ALA A 292 4.92 8.81 31.50
C ALA A 292 5.25 8.26 30.11
N VAL A 293 6.34 7.50 29.99
CA VAL A 293 6.84 6.97 28.71
C VAL A 293 6.81 5.43 28.70
N LEU A 294 7.05 4.83 29.86
CA LEU A 294 7.21 3.38 30.03
C LEU A 294 6.03 2.86 30.86
N GLU A 295 5.34 1.84 30.35
CA GLU A 295 4.17 1.25 31.02
C GLU A 295 4.57 0.20 32.05
N ASP A 296 5.70 -0.49 31.85
CA ASP A 296 6.15 -1.56 32.73
C ASP A 296 7.12 -1.03 33.80
N GLU A 297 6.86 -1.38 35.06
CA GLU A 297 7.71 -1.03 36.19
C GLU A 297 9.13 -1.62 36.09
N ALA A 298 9.30 -2.76 35.40
CA ALA A 298 10.61 -3.36 35.16
C ALA A 298 11.43 -2.54 34.16
N ASP A 299 10.76 -1.98 33.13
CA ASP A 299 11.39 -1.10 32.14
C ASP A 299 11.79 0.24 32.80
N ILE A 300 10.95 0.79 33.67
CA ILE A 300 11.27 1.98 34.48
C ILE A 300 12.48 1.70 35.37
N ALA A 301 12.52 0.54 36.00
CA ALA A 301 13.65 0.13 36.86
C ALA A 301 14.96 0.03 36.08
N TRP A 302 14.89 -0.52 34.88
CA TRP A 302 16.05 -0.63 33.98
C TRP A 302 16.52 0.76 33.49
N ASP A 303 15.63 1.60 33.04
CA ASP A 303 15.94 2.95 32.52
C ASP A 303 16.58 3.86 33.57
N LEU A 304 16.09 3.77 34.82
CA LEU A 304 16.57 4.59 35.92
C LEU A 304 17.71 3.95 36.75
N PHE A 305 18.18 2.77 36.35
CA PHE A 305 19.17 1.99 37.11
C PHE A 305 18.77 1.74 38.59
N LEU A 306 17.48 1.45 38.78
CA LEU A 306 16.90 1.16 40.10
C LEU A 306 16.50 -0.31 40.22
N SER A 307 16.27 -0.76 41.45
CA SER A 307 15.60 -2.05 41.66
C SER A 307 14.08 -1.88 41.42
N LEU A 308 13.41 -2.95 40.96
CA LEU A 308 11.95 -2.97 40.81
C LEU A 308 11.24 -2.61 42.13
N HIS A 309 11.78 -3.05 43.27
CA HIS A 309 11.25 -2.69 44.59
C HIS A 309 11.32 -1.18 44.85
N ALA A 310 12.42 -0.53 44.49
CA ALA A 310 12.59 0.91 44.67
C ALA A 310 11.67 1.70 43.76
N VAL A 311 11.38 1.22 42.57
CA VAL A 311 10.39 1.86 41.64
C VAL A 311 8.99 1.78 42.22
N ARG A 312 8.56 0.59 42.68
CA ARG A 312 7.26 0.38 43.33
C ARG A 312 7.05 1.26 44.56
N GLU A 313 8.06 1.31 45.42
CA GLU A 313 8.00 2.17 46.61
C GLU A 313 7.82 3.64 46.25
N ARG A 314 8.53 4.13 45.22
CA ARG A 314 8.43 5.53 44.79
C ARG A 314 7.12 5.83 44.07
N LEU A 315 6.61 4.90 43.26
CA LEU A 315 5.29 5.04 42.65
C LEU A 315 4.20 5.09 43.72
N ALA A 316 4.24 4.21 44.73
CA ALA A 316 3.29 4.27 45.85
C ALA A 316 3.36 5.60 46.64
N HIS A 317 4.56 6.14 46.86
CA HIS A 317 4.75 7.47 47.46
C HIS A 317 4.17 8.58 46.57
N LEU A 318 4.39 8.53 45.28
CA LEU A 318 3.82 9.48 44.31
C LEU A 318 2.29 9.47 44.30
N GLU A 319 1.72 8.26 44.27
CA GLU A 319 0.27 8.06 44.31
C GLU A 319 -0.35 8.64 45.60
N ALA A 320 0.26 8.32 46.74
CA ALA A 320 -0.18 8.84 48.02
C ALA A 320 -0.07 10.37 48.10
N LYS A 321 1.03 10.94 47.62
CA LYS A 321 1.32 12.37 47.63
C LYS A 321 0.40 13.16 46.71
N LEU A 322 0.13 12.60 45.54
CA LEU A 322 -0.78 13.20 44.54
C LEU A 322 -2.24 12.81 44.79
N GLY A 323 -2.58 11.99 45.78
CA GLY A 323 -3.95 11.59 46.11
C GLY A 323 -4.61 10.82 44.94
N VAL A 324 -3.88 9.99 44.25
CA VAL A 324 -4.32 9.16 43.12
C VAL A 324 -4.13 7.68 43.40
N ARG A 325 -4.65 6.81 42.57
CA ARG A 325 -4.64 5.36 42.80
C ARG A 325 -3.66 4.58 41.92
N THR A 326 -3.21 5.18 40.83
CA THR A 326 -2.34 4.54 39.84
C THR A 326 -1.24 5.48 39.37
N ALA A 327 -0.13 4.90 38.89
CA ALA A 327 0.96 5.66 38.27
C ALA A 327 0.45 6.50 37.08
N SER A 328 -0.46 5.96 36.27
CA SER A 328 -1.07 6.68 35.14
C SER A 328 -1.88 7.89 35.60
N ASP A 329 -2.64 7.76 36.71
CA ASP A 329 -3.35 8.89 37.31
C ASP A 329 -2.39 9.96 37.86
N ALA A 330 -1.24 9.54 38.40
CA ALA A 330 -0.20 10.44 38.86
C ALA A 330 0.39 11.25 37.71
N VAL A 331 0.69 10.60 36.61
CA VAL A 331 1.14 11.22 35.36
C VAL A 331 0.09 12.22 34.86
N ALA A 332 -1.16 11.78 34.71
CA ALA A 332 -2.25 12.62 34.24
C ALA A 332 -2.47 13.87 35.11
N ARG A 333 -2.36 13.73 36.44
CA ARG A 333 -2.46 14.85 37.37
C ARG A 333 -1.32 15.85 37.19
N ALA A 334 -0.08 15.35 37.10
CA ALA A 334 1.09 16.22 36.95
C ALA A 334 1.09 16.94 35.61
N LEU A 335 0.55 16.32 34.55
CA LEU A 335 0.40 16.94 33.24
C LEU A 335 -0.67 18.05 33.25
N ARG A 336 -1.81 17.82 33.92
CA ARG A 336 -2.83 18.87 34.09
C ARG A 336 -2.33 20.11 34.86
N GLU A 337 -1.46 19.92 35.86
CA GLU A 337 -0.82 21.03 36.55
C GLU A 337 0.28 21.72 35.72
N SER A 338 0.74 21.05 34.70
CA SER A 338 1.77 21.56 33.78
C SER A 338 1.19 22.26 32.53
N ALA A 339 -0.14 22.13 32.32
CA ALA A 339 -0.85 22.80 31.23
C ALA A 339 -1.08 24.26 31.60
#